data_f82c70e8417714e1a241fd2d2ce16ad9
#
_entry.id   f82c70e8417714e1a241fd2d2ce16ad9
#
_cell.length_a   1.000
_cell.length_b   1.000
_cell.length_c   1.000
_cell.angle_alpha   90.00
_cell.angle_beta   90.00
_cell.angle_gamma   90.00
#
_symmetry.space_group_name_H-M   'P 1'
#
loop_
_entity.id
_entity.type
_entity.pdbx_description
1 polymer ?
#
loop_
_entity_poly.entity_id
_entity_poly.type
_entity_poly.pdbx_seq_one_letter_code
_entity_poly.pdbx_strand_id
1 'polypeptide(L)'
;MKKILILFLVISAMAFPVKITKEKGVNISKIEMENRKNDIIDLVNQVIDMDYKNKFELNYGDDQGVISTNEVINKKIKERSSITIKRINFLSLDKIEAFYDEKTPDIVSLITTNDFNELIKKRLEQETGLKIYSENGVYAQLSEYDKGKVHEIYFYLTLDEILKSLDSNKLKYKLNSQKVVLEKINNQWTTKGVETLNSTNLK
;
A
#
# COMPACT_ATOMS: atom_id res chain seq x y z
N MET A 1 25.94 -38.39 -13.12
CA MET A 1 25.07 -37.67 -12.21
C MET A 1 25.75 -36.36 -11.79
N LYS A 2 25.37 -35.22 -12.40
CA LYS A 2 25.94 -33.91 -12.05
C LYS A 2 25.10 -33.33 -10.88
N LYS A 3 25.73 -33.17 -9.72
CA LYS A 3 25.13 -32.50 -8.56
C LYS A 3 25.07 -31.00 -8.89
N ILE A 4 23.88 -30.48 -9.12
CA ILE A 4 23.63 -29.02 -9.22
C ILE A 4 23.63 -28.50 -7.79
N LEU A 5 24.70 -27.81 -7.44
CA LEU A 5 24.81 -27.05 -6.20
C LEU A 5 24.01 -25.77 -6.38
N ILE A 6 22.77 -25.73 -5.87
CA ILE A 6 21.97 -24.51 -5.81
C ILE A 6 22.55 -23.65 -4.67
N LEU A 7 23.36 -22.69 -5.06
CA LEU A 7 23.87 -21.66 -4.15
C LEU A 7 22.71 -20.70 -3.89
N PHE A 8 21.99 -20.89 -2.78
CA PHE A 8 21.09 -19.86 -2.24
C PHE A 8 21.94 -18.67 -1.83
N LEU A 9 22.09 -17.68 -2.70
CA LEU A 9 22.52 -16.35 -2.34
C LEU A 9 21.41 -15.74 -1.48
N VAL A 10 21.50 -15.97 -0.18
CA VAL A 10 20.80 -15.12 0.81
C VAL A 10 21.43 -13.76 0.68
N ILE A 11 20.83 -12.90 -0.15
CA ILE A 11 21.08 -11.47 -0.09
C ILE A 11 20.49 -11.05 1.26
N SER A 12 21.31 -11.14 2.31
CA SER A 12 21.03 -10.43 3.54
C SER A 12 20.98 -8.95 3.13
N ALA A 13 19.76 -8.42 2.96
CA ALA A 13 19.57 -6.99 2.91
C ALA A 13 20.33 -6.44 4.10
N MET A 14 21.35 -5.61 3.87
CA MET A 14 22.06 -4.92 4.94
C MET A 14 21.00 -4.06 5.63
N ALA A 15 20.42 -4.62 6.68
CA ALA A 15 19.48 -3.89 7.51
C ALA A 15 20.29 -2.76 8.13
N PHE A 16 20.09 -1.54 7.65
CA PHE A 16 20.67 -0.38 8.32
C PHE A 16 20.23 -0.42 9.78
N PRO A 17 21.17 -0.27 10.72
CA PRO A 17 20.81 -0.37 12.12
C PRO A 17 19.76 0.69 12.45
N VAL A 18 18.62 0.27 12.99
CA VAL A 18 17.55 1.17 13.42
C VAL A 18 18.11 2.10 14.49
N LYS A 19 18.10 3.41 14.24
CA LYS A 19 18.57 4.40 15.19
C LYS A 19 17.58 4.52 16.35
N ILE A 20 18.05 4.39 17.58
CA ILE A 20 17.25 4.59 18.78
C ILE A 20 17.66 5.88 19.45
N THR A 21 16.68 6.71 19.79
CA THR A 21 16.86 8.01 20.46
C THR A 21 15.83 8.19 21.56
N LYS A 22 16.04 9.18 22.41
CA LYS A 22 15.07 9.63 23.41
C LYS A 22 15.06 11.15 23.49
N GLU A 23 13.93 11.72 23.87
CA GLU A 23 13.79 13.13 24.18
C GLU A 23 14.54 13.49 25.45
N LYS A 24 14.92 14.79 25.55
CA LYS A 24 15.60 15.32 26.74
C LYS A 24 14.66 15.19 27.95
N GLY A 25 15.15 14.59 29.02
CA GLY A 25 14.37 14.39 30.27
C GLY A 25 13.72 13.01 30.39
N VAL A 26 13.70 12.20 29.33
CA VAL A 26 13.19 10.82 29.41
C VAL A 26 14.18 9.95 30.21
N ASN A 27 13.72 9.41 31.34
CA ASN A 27 14.54 8.56 32.21
C ASN A 27 14.45 7.08 31.78
N ILE A 28 15.16 6.75 30.71
CA ILE A 28 15.33 5.39 30.19
C ILE A 28 16.81 5.16 29.86
N SER A 29 17.36 4.02 30.24
CA SER A 29 18.73 3.67 29.93
C SER A 29 18.88 3.20 28.48
N LYS A 30 20.12 3.28 27.93
CA LYS A 30 20.39 2.79 26.58
C LYS A 30 20.13 1.28 26.47
N ILE A 31 20.48 0.51 27.50
CA ILE A 31 20.25 -0.94 27.55
C ILE A 31 18.75 -1.25 27.49
N GLU A 32 17.94 -0.54 28.26
CA GLU A 32 16.49 -0.72 28.26
C GLU A 32 15.86 -0.35 26.90
N MET A 33 16.32 0.73 26.27
CA MET A 33 15.87 1.09 24.92
C MET A 33 16.19 -0.02 23.90
N GLU A 34 17.38 -0.60 23.95
CA GLU A 34 17.76 -1.71 23.05
C GLU A 34 16.94 -2.98 23.35
N ASN A 35 16.68 -3.31 24.62
CA ASN A 35 15.86 -4.45 24.98
C ASN A 35 14.42 -4.32 24.48
N ARG A 36 13.84 -3.11 24.47
CA ARG A 36 12.48 -2.84 24.00
C ARG A 36 12.37 -2.69 22.49
N LYS A 37 13.47 -2.60 21.78
CA LYS A 37 13.53 -2.32 20.34
C LYS A 37 12.72 -3.29 19.51
N ASN A 38 12.91 -4.58 19.70
CA ASN A 38 12.22 -5.61 18.89
C ASN A 38 10.72 -5.60 19.14
N ASP A 39 10.29 -5.46 20.39
CA ASP A 39 8.87 -5.36 20.73
C ASP A 39 8.22 -4.14 20.05
N ILE A 40 8.94 -3.00 20.00
CA ILE A 40 8.46 -1.79 19.31
C ILE A 40 8.41 -2.01 17.80
N ILE A 41 9.41 -2.65 17.21
CA ILE A 41 9.41 -2.98 15.78
C ILE A 41 8.21 -3.87 15.44
N ASP A 42 7.90 -4.86 16.26
CA ASP A 42 6.77 -5.75 16.05
C ASP A 42 5.43 -4.99 16.16
N LEU A 43 5.31 -4.07 17.12
CA LEU A 43 4.13 -3.19 17.23
C LEU A 43 3.98 -2.29 16.01
N VAL A 44 5.07 -1.69 15.52
CA VAL A 44 5.06 -0.86 14.31
C VAL A 44 4.61 -1.69 13.10
N ASN A 45 5.13 -2.91 12.95
CA ASN A 45 4.74 -3.80 11.85
C ASN A 45 3.25 -4.16 11.93
N GLN A 46 2.70 -4.41 13.11
CA GLN A 46 1.26 -4.66 13.28
C GLN A 46 0.41 -3.45 12.83
N VAL A 47 0.83 -2.23 13.17
CA VAL A 47 0.15 -1.00 12.72
C VAL A 47 0.20 -0.86 11.21
N ILE A 48 1.36 -1.11 10.61
CA ILE A 48 1.54 -1.07 9.15
C ILE A 48 0.66 -2.13 8.47
N ASP A 49 0.58 -3.32 9.04
CA ASP A 49 -0.27 -4.40 8.53
C ASP A 49 -1.77 -4.05 8.57
N MET A 50 -2.21 -3.32 9.58
CA MET A 50 -3.58 -2.79 9.64
C MET A 50 -3.81 -1.68 8.62
N ASP A 51 -2.82 -0.79 8.43
CA ASP A 51 -2.88 0.27 7.41
C ASP A 51 -3.02 -0.32 6.00
N TYR A 52 -2.29 -1.41 5.69
CA TYR A 52 -2.38 -2.07 4.39
C TYR A 52 -3.75 -2.67 4.07
N LYS A 53 -4.55 -3.04 5.06
CA LYS A 53 -5.90 -3.58 4.81
C LYS A 53 -6.82 -2.57 4.14
N ASN A 54 -6.59 -1.28 4.40
CA ASN A 54 -7.43 -0.18 3.94
C ASN A 54 -6.68 0.80 3.00
N LYS A 55 -5.50 0.40 2.51
CA LYS A 55 -4.62 1.31 1.76
C LYS A 55 -5.14 1.68 0.38
N PHE A 56 -5.89 0.79 -0.22
CA PHE A 56 -6.54 0.98 -1.50
C PHE A 56 -7.99 0.53 -1.37
N GLU A 57 -8.90 1.43 -1.65
CA GLU A 57 -10.32 1.17 -1.64
C GLU A 57 -10.95 1.87 -2.84
N LEU A 58 -11.53 1.07 -3.74
CA LEU A 58 -12.46 1.57 -4.73
C LEU A 58 -13.86 1.33 -4.18
N ASN A 59 -14.56 2.41 -3.85
CA ASN A 59 -15.93 2.35 -3.36
C ASN A 59 -16.90 2.13 -4.53
N TYR A 60 -17.54 0.98 -4.55
CA TYR A 60 -18.63 0.65 -5.47
C TYR A 60 -19.77 -0.03 -4.68
N GLY A 61 -20.32 0.68 -3.72
CA GLY A 61 -21.39 0.15 -2.87
C GLY A 61 -20.97 -1.08 -2.03
N ASP A 62 -21.95 -1.88 -1.63
CA ASP A 62 -21.76 -3.06 -0.77
C ASP A 62 -21.54 -4.36 -1.56
N ASP A 63 -21.05 -4.29 -2.80
CA ASP A 63 -20.80 -5.47 -3.63
C ASP A 63 -19.66 -6.31 -3.04
N GLN A 64 -19.99 -7.54 -2.65
CA GLN A 64 -19.05 -8.49 -2.06
C GLN A 64 -17.89 -8.86 -3.01
N GLY A 65 -18.12 -8.84 -4.32
CA GLY A 65 -17.10 -9.06 -5.34
C GLY A 65 -16.05 -7.95 -5.34
N VAL A 66 -16.47 -6.71 -5.15
CA VAL A 66 -15.62 -5.53 -5.05
C VAL A 66 -14.78 -5.57 -3.77
N ILE A 67 -15.39 -5.88 -2.64
CA ILE A 67 -14.72 -5.99 -1.34
C ILE A 67 -13.61 -7.05 -1.43
N SER A 68 -13.92 -8.24 -1.94
CA SER A 68 -12.94 -9.32 -2.06
C SER A 68 -11.80 -8.97 -3.03
N THR A 69 -12.09 -8.22 -4.10
CA THR A 69 -11.06 -7.77 -5.06
C THR A 69 -10.17 -6.69 -4.46
N ASN A 70 -10.71 -5.75 -3.70
CA ASN A 70 -9.93 -4.76 -2.96
C ASN A 70 -8.97 -5.43 -1.96
N GLU A 71 -9.42 -6.46 -1.24
CA GLU A 71 -8.56 -7.23 -0.34
C GLU A 71 -7.40 -7.92 -1.08
N VAL A 72 -7.66 -8.51 -2.26
CA VAL A 72 -6.61 -9.11 -3.10
C VAL A 72 -5.62 -8.06 -3.59
N ILE A 73 -6.10 -6.89 -4.02
CA ILE A 73 -5.24 -5.78 -4.44
C ILE A 73 -4.37 -5.30 -3.28
N ASN A 74 -4.94 -5.06 -2.10
CA ASN A 74 -4.20 -4.63 -0.92
C ASN A 74 -3.13 -5.64 -0.50
N LYS A 75 -3.45 -6.94 -0.54
CA LYS A 75 -2.49 -8.01 -0.31
C LYS A 75 -1.33 -7.95 -1.31
N LYS A 76 -1.62 -7.82 -2.60
CA LYS A 76 -0.58 -7.70 -3.65
C LYS A 76 0.26 -6.44 -3.51
N ILE A 77 -0.35 -5.31 -3.15
CA ILE A 77 0.40 -4.06 -2.85
C ILE A 77 1.39 -4.31 -1.71
N LYS A 78 0.93 -4.95 -0.62
CA LYS A 78 1.79 -5.30 0.51
C LYS A 78 2.96 -6.21 0.11
N GLU A 79 2.68 -7.28 -0.66
CA GLU A 79 3.70 -8.23 -1.14
C GLU A 79 4.76 -7.56 -2.03
N ARG A 80 4.40 -6.47 -2.72
CA ARG A 80 5.28 -5.69 -3.59
C ARG A 80 5.92 -4.48 -2.91
N SER A 81 5.54 -4.20 -1.68
CA SER A 81 6.08 -3.10 -0.90
C SER A 81 7.27 -3.54 -0.05
N SER A 82 8.13 -2.60 0.27
CA SER A 82 9.20 -2.81 1.24
C SER A 82 9.22 -1.70 2.27
N ILE A 83 9.44 -2.08 3.52
CA ILE A 83 9.43 -1.18 4.68
C ILE A 83 10.80 -1.20 5.32
N THR A 84 11.30 -0.02 5.65
CA THR A 84 12.58 0.14 6.35
C THR A 84 12.39 1.09 7.53
N ILE A 85 12.38 0.56 8.75
CA ILE A 85 12.33 1.36 9.96
C ILE A 85 13.68 2.06 10.13
N LYS A 86 13.67 3.39 10.20
CA LYS A 86 14.88 4.23 10.27
C LYS A 86 15.22 4.63 11.69
N ARG A 87 14.21 5.01 12.47
CA ARG A 87 14.40 5.56 13.80
C ARG A 87 13.23 5.25 14.72
N ILE A 88 13.56 4.97 15.97
CA ILE A 88 12.63 4.89 17.10
C ILE A 88 13.03 5.98 18.08
N ASN A 89 12.08 6.83 18.48
CA ASN A 89 12.31 7.94 19.40
C ASN A 89 11.39 7.83 20.61
N PHE A 90 11.93 7.71 21.79
CA PHE A 90 11.19 7.68 23.04
C PHE A 90 10.83 9.10 23.46
N LEU A 91 9.56 9.46 23.41
CA LEU A 91 9.03 10.73 23.94
C LEU A 91 8.79 10.62 25.44
N SER A 92 8.42 9.41 25.92
CA SER A 92 8.33 9.01 27.32
C SER A 92 8.49 7.48 27.43
N LEU A 93 8.33 6.91 28.62
CA LEU A 93 8.29 5.45 28.81
C LEU A 93 7.07 4.80 28.14
N ASP A 94 5.99 5.57 27.99
CA ASP A 94 4.68 5.13 27.48
C ASP A 94 4.31 5.80 26.16
N LYS A 95 5.24 6.55 25.52
CA LYS A 95 4.99 7.19 24.23
C LYS A 95 6.22 7.18 23.35
N ILE A 96 6.06 6.68 22.14
CA ILE A 96 7.15 6.41 21.20
C ILE A 96 6.74 6.88 19.81
N GLU A 97 7.66 7.48 19.07
CA GLU A 97 7.56 7.72 17.63
C GLU A 97 8.46 6.75 16.88
N ALA A 98 7.94 6.09 15.86
CA ALA A 98 8.74 5.35 14.92
C ALA A 98 8.65 5.98 13.53
N PHE A 99 9.80 6.11 12.87
CA PHE A 99 9.95 6.67 11.53
C PHE A 99 10.41 5.57 10.60
N TYR A 100 9.75 5.43 9.47
CA TYR A 100 10.07 4.42 8.48
C TYR A 100 9.88 4.94 7.06
N ASP A 101 10.60 4.36 6.13
CA ASP A 101 10.39 4.53 4.70
C ASP A 101 9.62 3.33 4.16
N GLU A 102 8.64 3.61 3.34
CA GLU A 102 7.84 2.63 2.63
C GLU A 102 7.99 2.85 1.13
N LYS A 103 8.55 1.86 0.44
CA LYS A 103 8.51 1.82 -1.02
C LYS A 103 7.30 0.98 -1.43
N THR A 104 6.34 1.60 -2.14
CA THR A 104 5.07 0.94 -2.51
C THR A 104 4.73 1.19 -3.99
N PRO A 105 4.01 0.27 -4.67
CA PRO A 105 3.48 0.50 -6.01
C PRO A 105 2.65 1.78 -6.09
N ASP A 106 2.86 2.58 -7.12
CA ASP A 106 2.13 3.83 -7.33
C ASP A 106 0.89 3.60 -8.19
N ILE A 107 -0.15 3.02 -7.58
CA ILE A 107 -1.42 2.71 -8.25
C ILE A 107 -2.14 3.98 -8.71
N VAL A 108 -2.06 5.07 -7.94
CA VAL A 108 -2.71 6.33 -8.31
C VAL A 108 -2.12 6.87 -9.61
N SER A 109 -0.78 6.91 -9.72
CA SER A 109 -0.13 7.30 -10.98
C SER A 109 -0.46 6.36 -12.14
N LEU A 110 -0.64 5.05 -11.88
CA LEU A 110 -1.03 4.09 -12.92
C LEU A 110 -2.40 4.43 -13.49
N ILE A 111 -3.43 4.51 -12.64
CA ILE A 111 -4.83 4.70 -13.09
C ILE A 111 -5.12 6.09 -13.65
N THR A 112 -4.23 7.06 -13.43
CA THR A 112 -4.37 8.43 -13.97
C THR A 112 -3.65 8.61 -15.30
N THR A 113 -2.95 7.59 -15.83
CA THR A 113 -2.31 7.69 -17.15
C THR A 113 -3.31 7.63 -18.29
N ASN A 114 -3.05 8.37 -19.37
CA ASN A 114 -3.86 8.28 -20.58
C ASN A 114 -3.87 6.85 -21.15
N ASP A 115 -2.71 6.19 -21.17
CA ASP A 115 -2.58 4.82 -21.69
C ASP A 115 -3.47 3.83 -20.94
N PHE A 116 -3.54 3.93 -19.60
CA PHE A 116 -4.43 3.10 -18.78
C PHE A 116 -5.89 3.38 -19.13
N ASN A 117 -6.28 4.66 -19.18
CA ASN A 117 -7.65 5.05 -19.47
C ASN A 117 -8.08 4.61 -20.89
N GLU A 118 -7.22 4.77 -21.89
CA GLU A 118 -7.52 4.32 -23.27
C GLU A 118 -7.60 2.78 -23.35
N LEU A 119 -6.76 2.06 -22.60
CA LEU A 119 -6.87 0.60 -22.50
C LEU A 119 -8.20 0.15 -21.92
N ILE A 120 -8.64 0.77 -20.81
CA ILE A 120 -9.92 0.42 -20.17
C ILE A 120 -11.09 0.77 -21.11
N LYS A 121 -11.08 1.93 -21.75
CA LYS A 121 -12.10 2.30 -22.75
C LYS A 121 -12.20 1.28 -23.87
N LYS A 122 -11.08 0.90 -24.48
CA LYS A 122 -11.03 -0.10 -25.54
C LYS A 122 -11.59 -1.45 -25.10
N ARG A 123 -11.21 -1.91 -23.90
CA ARG A 123 -11.76 -3.16 -23.34
C ARG A 123 -13.25 -3.06 -23.09
N LEU A 124 -13.72 -1.95 -22.56
CA LEU A 124 -15.14 -1.69 -22.32
C LEU A 124 -15.94 -1.73 -23.62
N GLU A 125 -15.45 -1.12 -24.70
CA GLU A 125 -16.08 -1.17 -26.02
C GLU A 125 -16.11 -2.60 -26.59
N GLN A 126 -15.07 -3.39 -26.35
CA GLN A 126 -15.02 -4.81 -26.74
C GLN A 126 -16.05 -5.66 -25.98
N GLU A 127 -16.16 -5.47 -24.66
CA GLU A 127 -17.07 -6.24 -23.80
C GLU A 127 -18.55 -5.86 -24.05
N THR A 128 -18.81 -4.58 -24.30
CA THR A 128 -20.20 -4.09 -24.47
C THR A 128 -20.67 -4.08 -25.93
N GLY A 129 -19.74 -4.12 -26.89
CA GLY A 129 -20.03 -3.89 -28.30
C GLY A 129 -20.44 -2.45 -28.65
N LEU A 130 -20.34 -1.51 -27.70
CA LEU A 130 -20.79 -0.12 -27.84
C LEU A 130 -19.58 0.82 -27.96
N LYS A 131 -19.63 1.77 -28.89
CA LYS A 131 -18.69 2.90 -28.97
C LYS A 131 -19.08 3.98 -27.95
N ILE A 132 -18.73 3.75 -26.69
CA ILE A 132 -19.26 4.51 -25.55
C ILE A 132 -18.70 5.93 -25.48
N TYR A 133 -17.45 6.13 -25.88
CA TYR A 133 -16.69 7.39 -25.73
C TYR A 133 -16.41 8.11 -27.06
N SER A 134 -17.15 7.80 -28.15
CA SER A 134 -17.04 8.57 -29.40
C SER A 134 -17.68 9.96 -29.26
N GLU A 135 -17.32 10.93 -30.09
CA GLU A 135 -17.86 12.30 -30.08
C GLU A 135 -19.41 12.37 -30.19
N ASN A 136 -20.01 11.32 -30.75
CA ASN A 136 -21.49 11.12 -30.79
C ASN A 136 -21.94 10.10 -29.72
N GLY A 137 -21.31 10.13 -28.54
CA GLY A 137 -21.32 9.11 -27.52
C GLY A 137 -22.68 8.48 -27.25
N VAL A 138 -22.75 7.18 -27.52
CA VAL A 138 -23.92 6.33 -27.21
C VAL A 138 -24.24 6.37 -25.70
N TYR A 139 -23.23 6.63 -24.84
CA TYR A 139 -23.42 6.65 -23.38
C TYR A 139 -24.49 7.64 -22.92
N ALA A 140 -24.53 8.84 -23.50
CA ALA A 140 -25.57 9.84 -23.16
C ALA A 140 -27.00 9.41 -23.51
N GLN A 141 -27.14 8.49 -24.47
CA GLN A 141 -28.42 7.99 -24.96
C GLN A 141 -28.88 6.70 -24.24
N LEU A 142 -28.04 6.09 -23.42
CA LEU A 142 -28.37 4.89 -22.66
C LEU A 142 -29.38 5.20 -21.56
N SER A 143 -30.24 4.20 -21.27
CA SER A 143 -31.07 4.24 -20.07
C SER A 143 -30.21 4.30 -18.81
N GLU A 144 -30.73 4.78 -17.69
CA GLU A 144 -30.01 4.78 -16.42
C GLU A 144 -29.57 3.37 -15.96
N TYR A 145 -30.39 2.35 -16.28
CA TYR A 145 -30.09 0.96 -16.05
C TYR A 145 -28.85 0.48 -16.85
N ASP A 146 -28.80 0.82 -18.15
CA ASP A 146 -27.69 0.44 -19.02
C ASP A 146 -26.40 1.23 -18.66
N LYS A 147 -26.52 2.50 -18.26
CA LYS A 147 -25.43 3.28 -17.71
C LYS A 147 -24.86 2.62 -16.47
N GLY A 148 -25.70 2.12 -15.58
CA GLY A 148 -25.28 1.37 -14.39
C GLY A 148 -24.46 0.14 -14.75
N LYS A 149 -24.93 -0.68 -15.71
CA LYS A 149 -24.18 -1.86 -16.19
C LYS A 149 -22.84 -1.50 -16.83
N VAL A 150 -22.80 -0.46 -17.67
CA VAL A 150 -21.57 0.01 -18.29
C VAL A 150 -20.58 0.44 -17.21
N HIS A 151 -21.05 1.13 -16.19
CA HIS A 151 -20.22 1.57 -15.07
C HIS A 151 -19.67 0.39 -14.26
N GLU A 152 -20.49 -0.62 -14.01
CA GLU A 152 -20.10 -1.85 -13.35
C GLU A 152 -18.98 -2.58 -14.14
N ILE A 153 -19.18 -2.77 -15.46
CA ILE A 153 -18.16 -3.40 -16.32
C ILE A 153 -16.86 -2.58 -16.31
N TYR A 154 -16.95 -1.25 -16.46
CA TYR A 154 -15.79 -0.36 -16.39
C TYR A 154 -15.01 -0.54 -15.09
N PHE A 155 -15.72 -0.64 -13.98
CA PHE A 155 -15.15 -0.84 -12.67
C PHE A 155 -14.37 -2.17 -12.57
N TYR A 156 -15.00 -3.30 -12.96
CA TYR A 156 -14.34 -4.61 -12.95
C TYR A 156 -13.13 -4.67 -13.89
N LEU A 157 -13.22 -4.06 -15.07
CA LEU A 157 -12.08 -3.96 -15.99
C LEU A 157 -10.93 -3.17 -15.38
N THR A 158 -11.25 -2.10 -14.65
CA THR A 158 -10.24 -1.31 -13.93
C THR A 158 -9.52 -2.13 -12.85
N LEU A 159 -10.28 -2.87 -12.03
CA LEU A 159 -9.72 -3.76 -11.01
C LEU A 159 -8.83 -4.85 -11.61
N ASP A 160 -9.30 -5.50 -12.68
CA ASP A 160 -8.56 -6.56 -13.39
C ASP A 160 -7.23 -6.02 -13.95
N GLU A 161 -7.24 -4.82 -14.54
CA GLU A 161 -6.03 -4.22 -15.09
C GLU A 161 -5.04 -3.76 -14.01
N ILE A 162 -5.53 -3.29 -12.86
CA ILE A 162 -4.69 -3.01 -11.69
C ILE A 162 -4.01 -4.30 -11.22
N LEU A 163 -4.74 -5.41 -11.10
CA LEU A 163 -4.19 -6.70 -10.71
C LEU A 163 -3.11 -7.19 -11.67
N LYS A 164 -3.36 -7.12 -12.99
CA LYS A 164 -2.37 -7.45 -14.03
C LYS A 164 -1.13 -6.56 -13.95
N SER A 165 -1.34 -5.27 -13.70
CA SER A 165 -0.23 -4.33 -13.55
C SER A 165 0.61 -4.63 -12.31
N LEU A 166 -0.03 -4.99 -11.19
CA LEU A 166 0.66 -5.44 -9.98
C LEU A 166 1.49 -6.72 -10.22
N ASP A 167 1.06 -7.61 -11.11
CA ASP A 167 1.81 -8.82 -11.46
C ASP A 167 2.95 -8.55 -12.47
N SER A 168 2.94 -7.38 -13.10
CA SER A 168 3.98 -7.00 -14.06
C SER A 168 5.17 -6.34 -13.37
N ASN A 169 6.37 -6.44 -13.99
CA ASN A 169 7.58 -5.75 -13.52
C ASN A 169 7.65 -4.28 -14.02
N LYS A 170 6.56 -3.72 -14.56
CA LYS A 170 6.52 -2.38 -15.18
C LYS A 170 5.93 -1.31 -14.28
N LEU A 171 5.60 -1.64 -13.04
CA LEU A 171 5.03 -0.69 -12.10
C LEU A 171 6.04 0.39 -11.70
N LYS A 172 5.57 1.61 -11.64
CA LYS A 172 6.26 2.69 -10.92
C LYS A 172 6.06 2.52 -9.43
N TYR A 173 7.02 3.01 -8.67
CA TYR A 173 6.98 2.98 -7.22
C TYR A 173 7.07 4.39 -6.67
N LYS A 174 6.50 4.59 -5.52
CA LYS A 174 6.72 5.79 -4.70
C LYS A 174 7.39 5.40 -3.40
N LEU A 175 8.18 6.34 -2.88
CA LEU A 175 8.82 6.25 -1.57
C LEU A 175 8.10 7.22 -0.64
N ASN A 176 7.49 6.70 0.40
CA ASN A 176 6.82 7.49 1.44
C ASN A 176 7.66 7.43 2.72
N SER A 177 8.02 8.59 3.26
CA SER A 177 8.55 8.67 4.61
C SER A 177 7.39 8.86 5.56
N GLN A 178 7.28 7.99 6.55
CA GLN A 178 6.11 7.88 7.41
C GLN A 178 6.51 7.90 8.88
N LYS A 179 5.55 8.29 9.71
CA LYS A 179 5.67 8.29 11.16
C LYS A 179 4.45 7.61 11.78
N VAL A 180 4.69 6.79 12.77
CA VAL A 180 3.66 6.25 13.65
C VAL A 180 3.95 6.66 15.08
N VAL A 181 2.91 7.06 15.83
CA VAL A 181 3.01 7.35 17.26
C VAL A 181 2.29 6.24 18.00
N LEU A 182 3.04 5.55 18.85
CA LEU A 182 2.55 4.53 19.77
C LEU A 182 2.43 5.13 21.17
N GLU A 183 1.29 4.96 21.80
CA GLU A 183 1.03 5.44 23.17
C GLU A 183 0.42 4.32 24.01
N LYS A 184 0.92 4.14 25.23
CA LYS A 184 0.45 3.12 26.15
C LYS A 184 -0.68 3.68 27.02
N ILE A 185 -1.89 3.18 26.82
CA ILE A 185 -3.09 3.56 27.56
C ILE A 185 -3.61 2.31 28.30
N ASN A 186 -3.83 2.41 29.59
CA ASN A 186 -4.28 1.28 30.41
C ASN A 186 -3.43 0.01 30.22
N ASN A 187 -2.11 0.19 30.17
CA ASN A 187 -1.12 -0.87 29.97
C ASN A 187 -1.16 -1.55 28.57
N GLN A 188 -1.91 -1.00 27.60
CA GLN A 188 -2.00 -1.48 26.22
C GLN A 188 -1.45 -0.43 25.26
N TRP A 189 -0.64 -0.88 24.28
CA TRP A 189 -0.16 0.00 23.21
C TRP A 189 -1.28 0.29 22.22
N THR A 190 -1.45 1.57 21.93
CA THR A 190 -2.43 2.09 20.95
C THR A 190 -1.73 3.02 19.96
N THR A 191 -2.36 3.26 18.82
CA THR A 191 -1.90 4.22 17.84
C THR A 191 -3.06 5.07 17.32
N LYS A 192 -2.74 6.29 16.88
CA LYS A 192 -3.67 7.17 16.16
C LYS A 192 -3.63 6.97 14.64
N GLY A 193 -2.83 5.99 14.18
CA GLY A 193 -2.61 5.72 12.76
C GLY A 193 -1.23 6.14 12.28
N VAL A 194 -1.08 6.11 10.96
CA VAL A 194 0.16 6.44 10.25
C VAL A 194 0.05 7.84 9.65
N GLU A 195 1.09 8.64 9.81
CA GLU A 195 1.22 9.98 9.22
C GLU A 195 2.26 9.97 8.11
N THR A 196 1.88 10.34 6.90
CA THR A 196 2.82 10.52 5.78
C THR A 196 3.50 11.88 5.89
N LEU A 197 4.82 11.87 6.04
CA LEU A 197 5.65 13.07 6.17
C LEU A 197 6.10 13.60 4.81
N ASN A 198 6.43 12.70 3.91
CA ASN A 198 6.89 13.03 2.56
C ASN A 198 6.59 11.86 1.60
N SER A 199 6.40 12.18 0.32
CA SER A 199 6.20 11.20 -0.74
C SER A 199 6.99 11.61 -1.99
N THR A 200 7.74 10.68 -2.56
CA THR A 200 8.56 10.91 -3.76
C THR A 200 8.37 9.76 -4.74
N ASN A 201 8.10 10.10 -6.00
CA ASN A 201 8.00 9.11 -7.08
C ASN A 201 9.39 8.61 -7.44
N LEU A 202 9.53 7.30 -7.50
CA LEU A 202 10.76 6.64 -7.99
C LEU A 202 10.67 6.46 -9.50
N LYS A 203 11.72 6.92 -10.18
CA LYS A 203 11.86 6.78 -11.65
C LYS A 203 12.16 5.35 -12.05
#